data_3f9fef5ef2a6cea91b199c5bff3f119d
#
_entry.id   3f9fef5ef2a6cea91b199c5bff3f119d
#
_cell.length_a   1.000
_cell.length_b   1.000
_cell.length_c   1.000
_cell.angle_alpha   90.00
_cell.angle_beta   90.00
_cell.angle_gamma   90.00
#
_symmetry.space_group_name_H-M   'P 1'
#
loop_
_entity.id
_entity.type
_entity.pdbx_description
1 polymer ?
#
loop_
_entity_poly.entity_id
_entity_poly.type
_entity_poly.pdbx_seq_one_letter_code
_entity_poly.pdbx_strand_id
1 'polypeptide(L)'
;LNTQTQPLETADTSEENAFAQSLPGMMAQFAIAGLIGAAEIIVQERKSGSLNRLLSTAVPKIEILMGHWLAMFLMIFAQFVILVIFGALFLRLYFFNAPFTTLALSVASCAFVASLGLLIGILAKMPEQTAIYALIPMFIFAGLGGAWMPIDLLGETVQKVSKLTPVSWIMTGFKDILLRGAGLPEIALNLIVLTGFSLLFFIPAAVVFYRKQK
;
A
#
# COMPACT_ATOMS: atom_id res chain seq x y z
N LEU A 1 -49.33 16.50 -10.19
CA LEU A 1 -48.61 15.30 -9.79
C LEU A 1 -47.53 15.02 -10.82
N ASN A 2 -46.36 15.57 -10.59
CA ASN A 2 -45.20 15.38 -11.46
C ASN A 2 -44.29 14.35 -10.74
N THR A 3 -44.50 13.09 -11.04
CA THR A 3 -43.64 11.99 -10.61
C THR A 3 -42.36 12.10 -11.48
N GLN A 4 -41.31 12.74 -10.95
CA GLN A 4 -39.98 12.64 -11.52
C GLN A 4 -39.52 11.20 -11.35
N THR A 5 -39.64 10.41 -12.41
CA THR A 5 -38.86 9.19 -12.58
C THR A 5 -37.41 9.60 -12.72
N GLN A 6 -36.66 9.59 -11.60
CA GLN A 6 -35.21 9.61 -11.67
C GLN A 6 -34.77 8.35 -12.44
N PRO A 7 -33.98 8.50 -13.50
CA PRO A 7 -33.52 7.34 -14.26
C PRO A 7 -32.66 6.43 -13.37
N LEU A 8 -32.90 5.15 -13.45
CA LEU A 8 -32.10 4.10 -12.74
C LEU A 8 -30.59 4.18 -13.10
N GLU A 9 -30.24 4.74 -14.25
CA GLU A 9 -28.86 5.01 -14.70
C GLU A 9 -28.09 5.95 -13.75
N THR A 10 -28.75 6.92 -13.11
CA THR A 10 -28.03 7.86 -12.19
C THR A 10 -27.72 7.23 -10.83
N ALA A 11 -28.45 6.21 -10.41
CA ALA A 11 -28.17 5.48 -9.18
C ALA A 11 -26.95 4.55 -9.39
N ASP A 12 -26.88 3.84 -10.50
CA ASP A 12 -25.80 2.90 -10.83
C ASP A 12 -24.45 3.61 -10.94
N THR A 13 -24.40 4.78 -11.65
CA THR A 13 -23.18 5.59 -11.76
C THR A 13 -22.73 6.21 -10.44
N SER A 14 -23.64 6.52 -9.52
CA SER A 14 -23.29 7.06 -8.20
C SER A 14 -22.69 6.00 -7.29
N GLU A 15 -23.16 4.76 -7.37
CA GLU A 15 -22.60 3.62 -6.63
C GLU A 15 -21.22 3.23 -7.17
N GLU A 16 -21.03 3.15 -8.50
CA GLU A 16 -19.72 2.90 -9.12
C GLU A 16 -18.69 3.96 -8.69
N ASN A 17 -19.05 5.23 -8.66
CA ASN A 17 -18.17 6.31 -8.21
C ASN A 17 -17.82 6.18 -6.71
N ALA A 18 -18.77 5.75 -5.87
CA ALA A 18 -18.53 5.52 -4.45
C ALA A 18 -17.55 4.35 -4.22
N PHE A 19 -17.68 3.25 -4.98
CA PHE A 19 -16.75 2.13 -4.91
C PHE A 19 -15.39 2.47 -5.49
N ALA A 20 -15.32 3.22 -6.60
CA ALA A 20 -14.08 3.71 -7.18
C ALA A 20 -13.30 4.62 -6.21
N GLN A 21 -14.00 5.33 -5.32
CA GLN A 21 -13.40 6.11 -4.25
C GLN A 21 -12.94 5.23 -3.07
N SER A 22 -13.76 4.28 -2.63
CA SER A 22 -13.55 3.57 -1.36
C SER A 22 -12.59 2.39 -1.50
N LEU A 23 -12.63 1.66 -2.64
CA LEU A 23 -11.85 0.43 -2.81
C LEU A 23 -10.34 0.66 -2.77
N PRO A 24 -9.76 1.66 -3.47
CA PRO A 24 -8.32 1.94 -3.39
C PRO A 24 -7.85 2.26 -1.97
N GLY A 25 -8.69 2.96 -1.18
CA GLY A 25 -8.42 3.26 0.22
C GLY A 25 -8.36 2.00 1.07
N MET A 26 -9.34 1.11 0.89
CA MET A 26 -9.36 -0.19 1.57
C MET A 26 -8.16 -1.05 1.14
N MET A 27 -7.81 -1.08 -0.15
CA MET A 27 -6.62 -1.79 -0.65
C MET A 27 -5.35 -1.32 0.06
N ALA A 28 -5.12 -0.01 0.14
CA ALA A 28 -3.96 0.57 0.80
C ALA A 28 -3.95 0.26 2.30
N GLN A 29 -5.10 0.39 2.97
CA GLN A 29 -5.25 0.14 4.40
C GLN A 29 -5.00 -1.32 4.75
N PHE A 30 -5.65 -2.24 4.05
CA PHE A 30 -5.48 -3.68 4.30
C PHE A 30 -4.07 -4.17 3.93
N ALA A 31 -3.43 -3.56 2.93
CA ALA A 31 -2.05 -3.86 2.60
C ALA A 31 -1.11 -3.52 3.77
N ILE A 32 -1.28 -2.34 4.38
CA ILE A 32 -0.48 -1.96 5.55
C ILE A 32 -0.85 -2.83 6.77
N ALA A 33 -2.12 -3.17 6.98
CA ALA A 33 -2.52 -4.11 8.03
C ALA A 33 -1.91 -5.50 7.84
N GLY A 34 -1.85 -5.99 6.60
CA GLY A 34 -1.24 -7.28 6.26
C GLY A 34 0.25 -7.38 6.59
N LEU A 35 0.94 -6.23 6.71
CA LEU A 35 2.33 -6.18 7.13
C LEU A 35 2.57 -6.71 8.55
N ILE A 36 1.56 -6.71 9.42
CA ILE A 36 1.72 -7.15 10.80
C ILE A 36 2.27 -8.56 10.83
N GLY A 37 1.60 -9.52 10.17
CA GLY A 37 2.04 -10.92 10.11
C GLY A 37 3.40 -11.08 9.43
N ALA A 38 3.65 -10.34 8.34
CA ALA A 38 4.92 -10.40 7.63
C ALA A 38 6.09 -9.84 8.46
N ALA A 39 5.87 -8.74 9.18
CA ALA A 39 6.86 -8.15 10.07
C ALA A 39 7.15 -9.03 11.30
N GLU A 40 6.14 -9.75 11.81
CA GLU A 40 6.29 -10.72 12.89
C GLU A 40 7.26 -11.85 12.54
N ILE A 41 7.28 -12.31 11.29
CA ILE A 41 8.18 -13.38 10.84
C ILE A 41 9.64 -12.99 11.13
N ILE A 42 10.06 -11.77 10.81
CA ILE A 42 11.43 -11.29 11.07
C ILE A 42 11.73 -11.30 12.58
N VAL A 43 10.76 -10.91 13.41
CA VAL A 43 10.92 -10.92 14.87
C VAL A 43 11.02 -12.34 15.41
N GLN A 44 10.20 -13.26 14.89
CA GLN A 44 10.23 -14.68 15.28
C GLN A 44 11.53 -15.36 14.85
N GLU A 45 12.03 -15.11 13.65
CA GLU A 45 13.32 -15.62 13.16
C GLU A 45 14.49 -15.12 14.01
N ARG A 46 14.41 -13.87 14.47
CA ARG A 46 15.41 -13.32 15.39
C ARG A 46 15.34 -14.00 16.76
N LYS A 47 14.14 -14.20 17.32
CA LYS A 47 13.94 -14.86 18.62
C LYS A 47 14.33 -16.33 18.61
N SER A 48 14.03 -17.06 17.54
CA SER A 48 14.38 -18.48 17.36
C SER A 48 15.86 -18.71 17.07
N GLY A 49 16.62 -17.65 16.78
CA GLY A 49 18.00 -17.72 16.35
C GLY A 49 18.20 -18.20 14.91
N SER A 50 17.12 -18.45 14.14
CA SER A 50 17.22 -18.84 12.72
C SER A 50 17.87 -17.75 11.88
N LEU A 51 17.56 -16.48 12.14
CA LEU A 51 18.22 -15.36 11.48
C LEU A 51 19.72 -15.34 11.74
N ASN A 52 20.17 -15.62 12.99
CA ASN A 52 21.58 -15.66 13.32
C ASN A 52 22.29 -16.83 12.62
N ARG A 53 21.64 -17.98 12.51
CA ARG A 53 22.17 -19.13 11.75
C ARG A 53 22.29 -18.78 10.26
N LEU A 54 21.30 -18.11 9.68
CA LEU A 54 21.35 -17.66 8.30
C LEU A 54 22.49 -16.65 8.06
N LEU A 55 22.70 -15.73 9.00
CA LEU A 55 23.80 -14.76 8.96
C LEU A 55 25.19 -15.36 9.15
N SER A 56 25.29 -16.57 9.71
CA SER A 56 26.54 -17.32 9.83
C SER A 56 26.91 -18.10 8.57
N THR A 57 26.03 -18.12 7.57
CA THR A 57 26.33 -18.71 6.26
C THR A 57 27.12 -17.74 5.37
N ALA A 58 27.62 -18.23 4.24
CA ALA A 58 28.36 -17.42 3.26
C ALA A 58 27.47 -16.44 2.47
N VAL A 59 26.17 -16.37 2.77
CA VAL A 59 25.21 -15.52 2.08
C VAL A 59 25.39 -14.05 2.50
N PRO A 60 25.52 -13.10 1.55
CA PRO A 60 25.64 -11.69 1.87
C PRO A 60 24.40 -11.16 2.61
N LYS A 61 24.60 -10.32 3.61
CA LYS A 61 23.50 -9.74 4.42
C LYS A 61 22.44 -9.03 3.58
N ILE A 62 22.82 -8.46 2.44
CA ILE A 62 21.90 -7.78 1.54
C ILE A 62 20.92 -8.77 0.88
N GLU A 63 21.38 -9.97 0.53
CA GLU A 63 20.52 -10.99 -0.08
C GLU A 63 19.48 -11.49 0.93
N ILE A 64 19.86 -11.64 2.19
CA ILE A 64 18.92 -12.00 3.28
C ILE A 64 17.86 -10.90 3.41
N LEU A 65 18.27 -9.63 3.42
CA LEU A 65 17.38 -8.49 3.53
C LEU A 65 16.43 -8.40 2.34
N MET A 66 16.97 -8.57 1.12
CA MET A 66 16.18 -8.58 -0.12
C MET A 66 15.21 -9.76 -0.18
N GLY A 67 15.60 -10.92 0.37
CA GLY A 67 14.72 -12.07 0.49
C GLY A 67 13.47 -11.78 1.34
N HIS A 68 13.66 -11.15 2.51
CA HIS A 68 12.53 -10.72 3.35
C HIS A 68 11.68 -9.65 2.67
N TRP A 69 12.31 -8.66 2.03
CA TRP A 69 11.60 -7.63 1.29
C TRP A 69 10.77 -8.23 0.15
N LEU A 70 11.35 -9.14 -0.63
CA LEU A 70 10.67 -9.80 -1.74
C LEU A 70 9.51 -10.68 -1.27
N ALA A 71 9.69 -11.41 -0.17
CA ALA A 71 8.61 -12.22 0.42
C ALA A 71 7.43 -11.35 0.85
N MET A 72 7.69 -10.22 1.52
CA MET A 72 6.66 -9.24 1.88
C MET A 72 6.01 -8.63 0.65
N PHE A 73 6.80 -8.24 -0.35
CA PHE A 73 6.31 -7.70 -1.60
C PHE A 73 5.36 -8.67 -2.30
N LEU A 74 5.73 -9.93 -2.46
CA LEU A 74 4.91 -10.95 -3.12
C LEU A 74 3.61 -11.22 -2.37
N MET A 75 3.65 -11.25 -1.04
CA MET A 75 2.45 -11.45 -0.22
C MET A 75 1.46 -10.28 -0.39
N ILE A 76 1.94 -9.04 -0.33
CA ILE A 76 1.11 -7.85 -0.52
C ILE A 76 0.63 -7.75 -1.97
N PHE A 77 1.48 -8.08 -2.93
CA PHE A 77 1.13 -8.09 -4.34
C PHE A 77 0.02 -9.10 -4.64
N ALA A 78 0.09 -10.31 -4.08
CA ALA A 78 -0.98 -11.30 -4.18
C ALA A 78 -2.30 -10.76 -3.60
N GLN A 79 -2.25 -10.07 -2.46
CA GLN A 79 -3.42 -9.40 -1.87
C GLN A 79 -3.99 -8.32 -2.78
N PHE A 80 -3.14 -7.47 -3.39
CA PHE A 80 -3.58 -6.45 -4.35
C PHE A 80 -4.24 -7.09 -5.58
N VAL A 81 -3.65 -8.14 -6.14
CA VAL A 81 -4.21 -8.87 -7.29
C VAL A 81 -5.60 -9.41 -6.96
N ILE A 82 -5.77 -10.03 -5.79
CA ILE A 82 -7.08 -10.54 -5.34
C ILE A 82 -8.09 -9.39 -5.25
N LEU A 83 -7.72 -8.25 -4.66
CA LEU A 83 -8.62 -7.10 -4.50
C LEU A 83 -8.94 -6.43 -5.84
N VAL A 84 -8.00 -6.34 -6.77
CA VAL A 84 -8.22 -5.83 -8.13
C VAL A 84 -9.18 -6.73 -8.90
N ILE A 85 -8.97 -8.06 -8.84
CA ILE A 85 -9.86 -9.04 -9.47
C ILE A 85 -11.26 -8.96 -8.85
N PHE A 86 -11.35 -8.91 -7.52
CA PHE A 86 -12.62 -8.75 -6.81
C PHE A 86 -13.33 -7.46 -7.25
N GLY A 87 -12.63 -6.32 -7.26
CA GLY A 87 -13.17 -5.04 -7.70
C GLY A 87 -13.67 -5.07 -9.15
N ALA A 88 -12.94 -5.74 -10.04
CA ALA A 88 -13.33 -5.85 -11.44
C ALA A 88 -14.54 -6.78 -11.65
N LEU A 89 -14.60 -7.94 -10.94
CA LEU A 89 -15.65 -8.94 -11.15
C LEU A 89 -16.95 -8.62 -10.40
N PHE A 90 -16.85 -8.14 -9.16
CA PHE A 90 -18.01 -7.95 -8.29
C PHE A 90 -18.50 -6.51 -8.26
N LEU A 91 -17.58 -5.53 -8.31
CA LEU A 91 -17.93 -4.11 -8.27
C LEU A 91 -17.93 -3.46 -9.66
N ARG A 92 -17.68 -4.25 -10.72
CA ARG A 92 -17.63 -3.81 -12.13
C ARG A 92 -16.70 -2.61 -12.37
N LEU A 93 -15.65 -2.48 -11.56
CA LEU A 93 -14.69 -1.39 -11.71
C LEU A 93 -13.75 -1.64 -12.89
N TYR A 94 -13.44 -0.59 -13.63
CA TYR A 94 -12.72 -0.65 -14.90
C TYR A 94 -11.20 -0.75 -14.78
N PHE A 95 -10.68 -1.57 -13.87
CA PHE A 95 -9.24 -1.80 -13.70
C PHE A 95 -8.55 -2.34 -14.96
N PHE A 96 -9.28 -3.08 -15.77
CA PHE A 96 -8.74 -3.70 -16.99
C PHE A 96 -8.77 -2.78 -18.22
N ASN A 97 -9.32 -1.57 -18.13
CA ASN A 97 -9.24 -0.60 -19.24
C ASN A 97 -7.81 -0.09 -19.45
N ALA A 98 -7.00 -0.04 -18.37
CA ALA A 98 -5.59 0.32 -18.42
C ALA A 98 -4.74 -0.69 -17.61
N PRO A 99 -4.61 -1.95 -18.07
CA PRO A 99 -4.04 -3.03 -17.26
C PRO A 99 -2.57 -2.80 -16.90
N PHE A 100 -1.78 -2.25 -17.82
CA PHE A 100 -0.37 -1.93 -17.56
C PHE A 100 -0.22 -0.80 -16.53
N THR A 101 -1.10 0.19 -16.57
CA THR A 101 -1.10 1.30 -15.62
C THR A 101 -1.50 0.82 -14.22
N THR A 102 -2.55 0.00 -14.14
CA THR A 102 -3.00 -0.65 -12.90
C THR A 102 -1.91 -1.53 -12.30
N LEU A 103 -1.23 -2.32 -13.13
CA LEU A 103 -0.11 -3.16 -12.70
C LEU A 103 1.05 -2.32 -12.18
N ALA A 104 1.48 -1.30 -12.90
CA ALA A 104 2.59 -0.43 -12.52
C ALA A 104 2.31 0.27 -11.17
N LEU A 105 1.09 0.80 -10.99
CA LEU A 105 0.70 1.44 -9.74
C LEU A 105 0.63 0.44 -8.57
N SER A 106 0.10 -0.77 -8.83
CA SER A 106 0.07 -1.85 -7.84
C SER A 106 1.48 -2.25 -7.41
N VAL A 107 2.41 -2.42 -8.35
CA VAL A 107 3.82 -2.76 -8.06
C VAL A 107 4.48 -1.67 -7.21
N ALA A 108 4.33 -0.39 -7.58
CA ALA A 108 4.91 0.73 -6.82
C ALA A 108 4.31 0.82 -5.40
N SER A 109 3.00 0.62 -5.27
CA SER A 109 2.30 0.60 -3.98
C SER A 109 2.78 -0.55 -3.09
N CYS A 110 2.89 -1.76 -3.65
CA CYS A 110 3.38 -2.94 -2.93
C CYS A 110 4.85 -2.78 -2.51
N ALA A 111 5.69 -2.18 -3.35
CA ALA A 111 7.10 -1.91 -3.02
C ALA A 111 7.21 -0.94 -1.84
N PHE A 112 6.41 0.13 -1.81
CA PHE A 112 6.33 1.03 -0.66
C PHE A 112 5.90 0.29 0.61
N VAL A 113 4.79 -0.45 0.55
CA VAL A 113 4.23 -1.17 1.71
C VAL A 113 5.23 -2.22 2.21
N ALA A 114 5.86 -3.00 1.33
CA ALA A 114 6.89 -3.98 1.70
C ALA A 114 8.11 -3.33 2.39
N SER A 115 8.53 -2.15 1.93
CA SER A 115 9.65 -1.41 2.52
C SER A 115 9.31 -0.90 3.93
N LEU A 116 8.07 -0.43 4.13
CA LEU A 116 7.56 -0.05 5.45
C LEU A 116 7.52 -1.26 6.39
N GLY A 117 7.02 -2.41 5.93
CA GLY A 117 6.96 -3.65 6.70
C GLY A 117 8.33 -4.18 7.10
N LEU A 118 9.28 -4.12 6.16
CA LEU A 118 10.68 -4.49 6.45
C LEU A 118 11.26 -3.62 7.57
N LEU A 119 11.05 -2.30 7.51
CA LEU A 119 11.51 -1.38 8.55
C LEU A 119 10.87 -1.71 9.91
N ILE A 120 9.56 -1.94 9.93
CA ILE A 120 8.82 -2.31 11.15
C ILE A 120 9.38 -3.61 11.74
N GLY A 121 9.55 -4.67 10.94
CA GLY A 121 10.08 -5.95 11.39
C GLY A 121 11.50 -5.87 11.95
N ILE A 122 12.34 -4.99 11.39
CA ILE A 122 13.71 -4.76 11.88
C ILE A 122 13.70 -3.95 13.17
N LEU A 123 12.81 -2.96 13.32
CA LEU A 123 12.74 -2.12 14.52
C LEU A 123 12.09 -2.83 15.70
N ALA A 124 11.04 -3.62 15.45
CA ALA A 124 10.30 -4.33 16.47
C ALA A 124 11.20 -5.36 17.20
N LYS A 125 11.04 -5.45 18.50
CA LYS A 125 11.77 -6.42 19.38
C LYS A 125 10.87 -7.58 19.79
N MET A 126 9.55 -7.36 19.78
CA MET A 126 8.52 -8.31 20.20
C MET A 126 7.41 -8.36 19.13
N PRO A 127 6.74 -9.51 18.94
CA PRO A 127 5.64 -9.62 17.95
C PRO A 127 4.54 -8.57 18.17
N GLU A 128 4.20 -8.27 19.42
CA GLU A 128 3.16 -7.32 19.77
C GLU A 128 3.49 -5.88 19.31
N GLN A 129 4.79 -5.55 19.25
CA GLN A 129 5.24 -4.24 18.76
C GLN A 129 5.05 -4.09 17.24
N THR A 130 5.06 -5.18 16.47
CA THR A 130 4.84 -5.11 15.03
C THR A 130 3.44 -4.59 14.72
N ALA A 131 2.43 -5.04 15.49
CA ALA A 131 1.06 -4.54 15.34
C ALA A 131 0.97 -3.04 15.62
N ILE A 132 1.54 -2.57 16.74
CA ILE A 132 1.50 -1.14 17.10
C ILE A 132 2.22 -0.29 16.04
N TYR A 133 3.42 -0.71 15.62
CA TYR A 133 4.22 0.01 14.63
C TYR A 133 3.62 0.00 13.23
N ALA A 134 2.75 -0.98 12.90
CA ALA A 134 2.01 -1.01 11.65
C ALA A 134 0.68 -0.24 11.73
N LEU A 135 -0.05 -0.34 12.85
CA LEU A 135 -1.35 0.33 13.01
C LEU A 135 -1.22 1.85 13.05
N ILE A 136 -0.19 2.37 13.72
CA ILE A 136 0.02 3.83 13.80
C ILE A 136 0.16 4.46 12.40
N PRO A 137 1.12 4.06 11.55
CA PRO A 137 1.21 4.62 10.20
C PRO A 137 0.00 4.26 9.34
N MET A 138 -0.63 3.08 9.52
CA MET A 138 -1.85 2.71 8.82
C MET A 138 -2.96 3.75 9.06
N PHE A 139 -3.26 4.07 10.31
CA PHE A 139 -4.32 5.03 10.64
C PHE A 139 -3.96 6.46 10.20
N ILE A 140 -2.72 6.88 10.39
CA ILE A 140 -2.25 8.21 9.98
C ILE A 140 -2.33 8.34 8.45
N PHE A 141 -1.80 7.37 7.71
CA PHE A 141 -1.76 7.43 6.25
C PHE A 141 -3.14 7.24 5.63
N ALA A 142 -3.99 6.37 6.19
CA ALA A 142 -5.36 6.17 5.71
C ALA A 142 -6.23 7.41 6.00
N GLY A 143 -6.16 7.95 7.20
CA GLY A 143 -6.94 9.14 7.59
C GLY A 143 -6.55 10.38 6.81
N LEU A 144 -5.25 10.69 6.75
CA LEU A 144 -4.73 11.84 6.00
C LEU A 144 -4.69 11.59 4.48
N GLY A 145 -4.57 10.35 4.05
CA GLY A 145 -4.48 9.97 2.63
C GLY A 145 -5.83 9.91 1.90
N GLY A 146 -6.96 10.11 2.62
CA GLY A 146 -8.28 10.12 2.03
C GLY A 146 -8.90 8.74 1.81
N ALA A 147 -8.38 7.70 2.49
CA ALA A 147 -8.92 6.35 2.36
C ALA A 147 -10.35 6.22 2.93
N TRP A 148 -10.69 7.01 3.95
CA TRP A 148 -11.99 6.96 4.61
C TRP A 148 -12.94 8.05 4.14
N MET A 149 -12.41 9.18 3.72
CA MET A 149 -13.19 10.34 3.31
C MET A 149 -12.52 11.02 2.11
N PRO A 150 -13.26 11.41 1.08
CA PRO A 150 -12.69 12.15 -0.05
C PRO A 150 -11.93 13.40 0.44
N ILE A 151 -10.67 13.53 0.04
CA ILE A 151 -9.80 14.65 0.44
C ILE A 151 -10.41 15.98 -0.01
N ASP A 152 -11.15 15.97 -1.12
CA ASP A 152 -11.77 17.14 -1.71
C ASP A 152 -12.82 17.80 -0.79
N LEU A 153 -13.37 17.03 0.17
CA LEU A 153 -14.31 17.52 1.19
C LEU A 153 -13.61 18.14 2.41
N LEU A 154 -12.29 17.98 2.50
CA LEU A 154 -11.51 18.51 3.62
C LEU A 154 -10.91 19.87 3.27
N GLY A 155 -10.64 20.69 4.29
CA GLY A 155 -10.07 22.02 4.07
C GLY A 155 -8.71 21.98 3.39
N GLU A 156 -8.33 23.08 2.71
CA GLU A 156 -7.09 23.20 1.93
C GLU A 156 -5.82 22.77 2.68
N THR A 157 -5.76 23.01 3.97
CA THR A 157 -4.62 22.62 4.81
C THR A 157 -4.45 21.10 4.84
N VAL A 158 -5.57 20.37 5.00
CA VAL A 158 -5.56 18.89 5.02
C VAL A 158 -5.19 18.37 3.65
N GLN A 159 -5.69 18.96 2.56
CA GLN A 159 -5.33 18.61 1.20
C GLN A 159 -3.83 18.75 0.92
N LYS A 160 -3.18 19.79 1.46
CA LYS A 160 -1.72 19.96 1.34
C LYS A 160 -0.95 18.91 2.13
N VAL A 161 -1.41 18.63 3.36
CA VAL A 161 -0.79 17.62 4.23
C VAL A 161 -0.98 16.20 3.68
N SER A 162 -2.12 15.92 3.06
CA SER A 162 -2.39 14.59 2.47
C SER A 162 -1.36 14.20 1.42
N LYS A 163 -0.87 15.16 0.62
CA LYS A 163 0.18 14.93 -0.39
C LYS A 163 1.52 14.45 0.20
N LEU A 164 1.72 14.63 1.51
CA LEU A 164 2.88 14.09 2.22
C LEU A 164 2.70 12.62 2.62
N THR A 165 1.51 12.05 2.41
CA THR A 165 1.22 10.66 2.75
C THR A 165 1.27 9.78 1.49
N PRO A 166 1.89 8.59 1.56
CA PRO A 166 1.94 7.69 0.39
C PRO A 166 0.56 7.17 -0.01
N VAL A 167 -0.36 7.02 0.95
CA VAL A 167 -1.73 6.55 0.66
C VAL A 167 -2.49 7.53 -0.23
N SER A 168 -2.27 8.84 -0.08
CA SER A 168 -2.87 9.85 -0.98
C SER A 168 -2.49 9.62 -2.45
N TRP A 169 -1.23 9.25 -2.73
CA TRP A 169 -0.75 8.98 -4.08
C TRP A 169 -1.27 7.66 -4.63
N ILE A 170 -1.44 6.64 -3.77
CA ILE A 170 -2.13 5.40 -4.16
C ILE A 170 -3.57 5.71 -4.53
N MET A 171 -4.30 6.45 -3.67
CA MET A 171 -5.69 6.83 -3.88
C MET A 171 -5.91 7.62 -5.17
N THR A 172 -5.13 8.69 -5.36
CA THR A 172 -5.27 9.54 -6.56
C THR A 172 -4.93 8.76 -7.82
N GLY A 173 -3.88 7.95 -7.83
CA GLY A 173 -3.50 7.14 -8.98
C GLY A 173 -4.58 6.12 -9.37
N PHE A 174 -5.14 5.37 -8.41
CA PHE A 174 -6.23 4.44 -8.72
C PHE A 174 -7.53 5.15 -9.13
N LYS A 175 -7.85 6.29 -8.51
CA LYS A 175 -9.00 7.11 -8.94
C LYS A 175 -8.86 7.58 -10.38
N ASP A 176 -7.69 8.08 -10.75
CA ASP A 176 -7.46 8.55 -12.13
C ASP A 176 -7.56 7.38 -13.13
N ILE A 177 -7.08 6.19 -12.77
CA ILE A 177 -7.26 4.98 -13.61
C ILE A 177 -8.74 4.60 -13.72
N LEU A 178 -9.46 4.51 -12.60
CA LEU A 178 -10.84 4.01 -12.56
C LEU A 178 -11.85 4.98 -13.17
N LEU A 179 -11.71 6.28 -12.89
CA LEU A 179 -12.68 7.29 -13.29
C LEU A 179 -12.36 7.96 -14.63
N ARG A 180 -11.06 8.01 -15.01
CA ARG A 180 -10.60 8.73 -16.20
C ARG A 180 -9.91 7.84 -17.22
N GLY A 181 -9.65 6.55 -16.88
CA GLY A 181 -8.88 5.66 -17.74
C GLY A 181 -7.43 6.11 -17.93
N ALA A 182 -6.84 6.76 -16.91
CA ALA A 182 -5.52 7.37 -17.00
C ALA A 182 -4.44 6.39 -17.45
N GLY A 183 -3.60 6.83 -18.40
CA GLY A 183 -2.47 6.09 -18.90
C GLY A 183 -1.21 6.24 -18.04
N LEU A 184 -0.14 5.52 -18.39
CA LEU A 184 1.14 5.57 -17.68
C LEU A 184 1.74 6.99 -17.54
N PRO A 185 1.70 7.86 -18.57
CA PRO A 185 2.25 9.21 -18.44
C PRO A 185 1.52 10.07 -17.40
N GLU A 186 0.21 9.86 -17.23
CA GLU A 186 -0.63 10.65 -16.33
C GLU A 186 -0.38 10.29 -14.88
N ILE A 187 -0.07 9.01 -14.58
CA ILE A 187 0.26 8.55 -13.22
C ILE A 187 1.76 8.52 -12.93
N ALA A 188 2.60 8.99 -13.84
CA ALA A 188 4.07 8.94 -13.69
C ALA A 188 4.54 9.58 -12.38
N LEU A 189 3.93 10.70 -11.98
CA LEU A 189 4.25 11.37 -10.73
C LEU A 189 3.93 10.49 -9.52
N ASN A 190 2.79 9.78 -9.54
CA ASN A 190 2.40 8.84 -8.48
C ASN A 190 3.42 7.72 -8.34
N LEU A 191 3.89 7.16 -9.47
CA LEU A 191 4.91 6.11 -9.48
C LEU A 191 6.25 6.59 -8.91
N ILE A 192 6.70 7.79 -9.31
CA ILE A 192 7.96 8.39 -8.82
C ILE A 192 7.88 8.62 -7.31
N VAL A 193 6.79 9.20 -6.83
CA VAL A 193 6.62 9.50 -5.40
C VAL A 193 6.54 8.22 -4.57
N LEU A 194 5.76 7.22 -5.01
CA LEU A 194 5.67 5.93 -4.31
C LEU A 194 7.00 5.18 -4.28
N THR A 195 7.75 5.22 -5.39
CA THR A 195 9.12 4.67 -5.42
C THR A 195 10.03 5.42 -4.47
N GLY A 196 9.92 6.75 -4.40
CA GLY A 196 10.63 7.58 -3.42
C GLY A 196 10.33 7.19 -1.98
N PHE A 197 9.06 6.98 -1.64
CA PHE A 197 8.66 6.48 -0.31
C PHE A 197 9.18 5.06 -0.05
N SER A 198 9.17 4.18 -1.07
CA SER A 198 9.75 2.84 -0.93
C SER A 198 11.23 2.92 -0.54
N LEU A 199 12.01 3.74 -1.21
CA LEU A 199 13.42 3.96 -0.89
C LEU A 199 13.61 4.64 0.48
N LEU A 200 12.75 5.61 0.83
CA LEU A 200 12.78 6.32 2.11
C LEU A 200 12.63 5.36 3.30
N PHE A 201 11.85 4.29 3.17
CA PHE A 201 11.69 3.28 4.22
C PHE A 201 12.69 2.12 4.10
N PHE A 202 13.06 1.74 2.88
CA PHE A 202 14.03 0.66 2.64
C PHE A 202 15.44 1.01 3.11
N ILE A 203 15.93 2.23 2.83
CA ILE A 203 17.29 2.65 3.18
C ILE A 203 17.51 2.61 4.71
N PRO A 204 16.66 3.23 5.55
CA PRO A 204 16.78 3.10 7.00
C PRO A 204 16.68 1.66 7.49
N ALA A 205 15.80 0.85 6.89
CA ALA A 205 15.70 -0.57 7.21
C ALA A 205 17.04 -1.27 6.99
N ALA A 206 17.66 -1.08 5.83
CA ALA A 206 18.97 -1.63 5.52
C ALA A 206 20.05 -1.15 6.49
N VAL A 207 20.14 0.16 6.75
CA VAL A 207 21.14 0.75 7.66
C VAL A 207 21.00 0.17 9.07
N VAL A 208 19.77 0.09 9.60
CA VAL A 208 19.52 -0.46 10.94
C VAL A 208 19.84 -1.96 10.99
N PHE A 209 19.47 -2.70 9.95
CA PHE A 209 19.79 -4.11 9.82
C PHE A 209 21.30 -4.36 9.89
N TYR A 210 22.09 -3.62 9.12
CA TYR A 210 23.56 -3.74 9.14
C TYR A 210 24.17 -3.35 10.48
N ARG A 211 23.64 -2.32 11.17
CA ARG A 211 24.16 -1.87 12.48
C ARG A 211 23.86 -2.84 13.62
N LYS A 212 22.70 -3.48 13.62
CA LYS A 212 22.32 -4.43 14.68
C LYS A 212 23.09 -5.76 14.63
N GLN A 213 23.84 -5.99 13.56
CA GLN A 213 24.56 -7.23 13.32
C GLN A 213 26.10 -7.05 13.31
N LYS A 214 26.56 -5.90 13.79
CA LYS A 214 27.94 -5.67 14.23
C LYS A 214 28.07 -6.06 15.70
#